data_acfc7041e9310663fa86f7bececd27c4
#
_entry.id   acfc7041e9310663fa86f7bececd27c4
#
_cell.length_a   1.000
_cell.length_b   1.000
_cell.length_c   1.000
_cell.angle_alpha   90.00
_cell.angle_beta   90.00
_cell.angle_gamma   90.00
#
_symmetry.space_group_name_H-M   'P 1'
#
loop_
_entity.id
_entity.type
_entity.pdbx_description
1 polymer ?
#
loop_
_entity_poly.entity_id
_entity_poly.type
_entity_poly.pdbx_seq_one_letter_code
_entity_poly.pdbx_strand_id
1 'polypeptide(L)'
;YHMGGGHFLPDAKKYATKNADVYGHTGGGKALIDKFSQVFGTAFDDCVHTVTDVIEEGPVTIGGIDFHVTATPEAFDIEIPAINAVYTHMLGHDCHSIVAGPGHADAMIAQLERYRKEGYTLILTSHYTPEDLKDADAKIAYLRNLKEIAAGCTGADAFKAAVSAAYPNYSGGNYLDMTAGFFFPTVK
;
A
#
# COMPACT_ATOMS: atom_id res chain seq x y z
N TYR A 1 5.47 -1.92 6.01
CA TYR A 1 4.61 -1.09 6.86
C TYR A 1 4.01 -1.85 8.04
N HIS A 2 3.65 -3.11 7.90
CA HIS A 2 2.90 -3.87 8.88
C HIS A 2 3.76 -4.95 9.52
N MET A 3 4.81 -4.54 10.20
CA MET A 3 5.72 -5.43 10.93
C MET A 3 5.38 -5.58 12.42
N GLY A 4 4.25 -5.02 12.86
CA GLY A 4 3.78 -5.16 14.23
C GLY A 4 3.32 -6.58 14.54
N GLY A 5 3.25 -6.92 15.84
CA GLY A 5 2.73 -8.21 16.28
C GLY A 5 3.68 -9.40 16.17
N GLY A 6 4.92 -9.22 15.72
CA GLY A 6 5.90 -10.31 15.62
C GLY A 6 6.24 -10.97 16.97
N HIS A 7 5.98 -10.29 18.09
CA HIS A 7 6.15 -10.85 19.44
C HIS A 7 5.15 -11.98 19.75
N PHE A 8 4.00 -12.03 19.06
CA PHE A 8 3.05 -13.15 19.18
C PHE A 8 3.55 -14.44 18.52
N LEU A 9 4.58 -14.32 17.66
CA LEU A 9 5.20 -15.43 16.96
C LEU A 9 6.74 -15.37 17.14
N PRO A 10 7.24 -15.52 18.39
CA PRO A 10 8.66 -15.30 18.70
C PRO A 10 9.60 -16.23 17.94
N ASP A 11 9.20 -17.48 17.77
CA ASP A 11 10.01 -18.53 17.11
C ASP A 11 9.83 -18.58 15.59
N ALA A 12 8.93 -17.78 15.03
CA ALA A 12 8.72 -17.73 13.59
C ALA A 12 9.88 -17.03 12.88
N LYS A 13 10.31 -17.57 11.74
CA LYS A 13 11.20 -16.86 10.83
C LYS A 13 10.50 -15.63 10.27
N LYS A 14 11.23 -14.53 10.20
CA LYS A 14 10.74 -13.24 9.72
C LYS A 14 11.48 -12.86 8.45
N TYR A 15 10.75 -12.86 7.35
CA TYR A 15 11.27 -12.59 6.02
C TYR A 15 10.95 -11.15 5.60
N ALA A 16 11.92 -10.45 5.02
CA ALA A 16 11.70 -9.16 4.38
C ALA A 16 12.76 -8.90 3.31
N THR A 17 12.46 -8.00 2.38
CA THR A 17 13.49 -7.45 1.50
C THR A 17 14.39 -6.50 2.29
N LYS A 18 15.62 -6.28 1.78
CA LYS A 18 16.57 -5.36 2.43
C LYS A 18 15.99 -3.94 2.56
N ASN A 19 15.28 -3.47 1.55
CA ASN A 19 14.64 -2.15 1.58
C ASN A 19 13.59 -2.05 2.69
N ALA A 20 12.72 -3.07 2.82
CA ALA A 20 11.69 -3.11 3.86
C ALA A 20 12.30 -3.16 5.27
N ASP A 21 13.36 -3.95 5.46
CA ASP A 21 14.10 -4.03 6.72
C ASP A 21 14.68 -2.66 7.11
N VAL A 22 15.40 -2.00 6.21
CA VAL A 22 15.97 -0.67 6.43
C VAL A 22 14.87 0.36 6.69
N TYR A 23 13.77 0.34 5.92
CA TYR A 23 12.66 1.27 6.09
C TYR A 23 12.01 1.15 7.48
N GLY A 24 11.84 -0.08 7.98
CA GLY A 24 11.27 -0.34 9.30
C GLY A 24 12.18 0.08 10.45
N HIS A 25 13.51 -0.02 10.30
CA HIS A 25 14.46 0.23 11.38
C HIS A 25 15.03 1.65 11.41
N THR A 26 15.18 2.31 10.26
CA THR A 26 15.87 3.61 10.15
C THR A 26 15.19 4.60 9.22
N GLY A 27 14.19 4.17 8.44
CA GLY A 27 13.48 4.98 7.45
C GLY A 27 12.16 5.56 7.94
N GLY A 28 11.29 5.86 6.99
CA GLY A 28 9.96 6.43 7.25
C GLY A 28 9.06 5.51 8.08
N GLY A 29 9.23 4.20 8.00
CA GLY A 29 8.53 3.23 8.86
C GLY A 29 8.87 3.43 10.33
N LYS A 30 10.17 3.59 10.64
CA LYS A 30 10.59 3.89 12.02
C LYS A 30 10.06 5.23 12.51
N ALA A 31 10.10 6.26 11.68
CA ALA A 31 9.57 7.58 12.03
C ALA A 31 8.05 7.52 12.34
N LEU A 32 7.29 6.71 11.61
CA LEU A 32 5.87 6.50 11.86
C LEU A 32 5.62 5.76 13.18
N ILE A 33 6.41 4.72 13.47
CA ILE A 33 6.37 3.98 14.73
C ILE A 33 6.65 4.92 15.91
N ASP A 34 7.70 5.74 15.83
CA ASP A 34 8.04 6.71 16.87
C ASP A 34 6.92 7.72 17.12
N LYS A 35 6.28 8.19 16.05
CA LYS A 35 5.12 9.08 16.15
C LYS A 35 3.93 8.41 16.85
N PHE A 36 3.62 7.17 16.50
CA PHE A 36 2.53 6.43 17.14
C PHE A 36 2.83 6.09 18.61
N SER A 37 4.08 5.76 18.92
CA SER A 37 4.51 5.56 20.30
C SER A 37 4.31 6.83 21.15
N GLN A 38 4.61 8.01 20.60
CA GLN A 38 4.35 9.29 21.27
C GLN A 38 2.86 9.56 21.48
N VAL A 39 2.01 9.21 20.51
CA VAL A 39 0.56 9.47 20.55
C VAL A 39 -0.16 8.49 21.47
N PHE A 40 0.17 7.20 21.39
CA PHE A 40 -0.57 6.12 22.06
C PHE A 40 0.15 5.57 23.30
N GLY A 41 1.39 5.97 23.55
CA GLY A 41 2.17 5.53 24.71
C GLY A 41 2.26 4.00 24.80
N THR A 42 2.06 3.48 26.00
CA THR A 42 2.16 2.02 26.28
C THR A 42 1.03 1.18 25.64
N ALA A 43 0.03 1.81 25.03
CA ALA A 43 -1.00 1.09 24.28
C ALA A 43 -0.56 0.70 22.87
N PHE A 44 0.62 1.15 22.43
CA PHE A 44 1.19 0.86 21.12
C PHE A 44 2.47 0.02 21.28
N ASP A 45 2.56 -1.08 20.53
CA ASP A 45 3.78 -1.88 20.43
C ASP A 45 4.73 -1.23 19.41
N ASP A 46 5.78 -0.61 19.90
CA ASP A 46 6.80 0.08 19.09
C ASP A 46 8.00 -0.80 18.71
N CYS A 47 7.90 -2.10 18.98
CA CYS A 47 8.96 -3.03 18.66
C CYS A 47 9.05 -3.28 17.14
N VAL A 48 10.19 -2.93 16.56
CA VAL A 48 10.55 -3.36 15.21
C VAL A 48 11.32 -4.67 15.30
N HIS A 49 10.69 -5.75 14.83
CA HIS A 49 11.28 -7.08 14.91
C HIS A 49 12.44 -7.26 13.95
N THR A 50 13.48 -7.97 14.42
CA THR A 50 14.62 -8.33 13.58
C THR A 50 14.18 -9.28 12.47
N VAL A 51 14.53 -8.93 11.23
CA VAL A 51 14.41 -9.83 10.07
C VAL A 51 15.44 -10.96 10.24
N THR A 52 14.97 -12.20 10.16
CA THR A 52 15.85 -13.38 10.28
C THR A 52 16.42 -13.80 8.94
N ASP A 53 15.66 -13.61 7.88
CA ASP A 53 16.01 -14.05 6.53
C ASP A 53 15.67 -12.93 5.52
N VAL A 54 16.69 -12.37 4.89
CA VAL A 54 16.51 -11.39 3.81
C VAL A 54 16.15 -12.13 2.54
N ILE A 55 15.07 -11.70 1.90
CA ILE A 55 14.63 -12.20 0.59
C ILE A 55 14.92 -11.16 -0.50
N GLU A 56 15.21 -11.64 -1.69
CA GLU A 56 15.44 -10.80 -2.86
C GLU A 56 14.18 -10.74 -3.73
N GLU A 57 14.15 -9.79 -4.66
CA GLU A 57 13.14 -9.73 -5.71
C GLU A 57 13.20 -10.99 -6.58
N GLY A 58 12.03 -11.51 -6.95
CA GLY A 58 11.89 -12.71 -7.77
C GLY A 58 11.30 -13.90 -7.01
N PRO A 59 11.50 -15.12 -7.51
CA PRO A 59 10.93 -16.32 -6.92
C PRO A 59 11.63 -16.71 -5.62
N VAL A 60 10.85 -17.10 -4.62
CA VAL A 60 11.33 -17.64 -3.34
C VAL A 60 10.41 -18.75 -2.88
N THR A 61 10.98 -19.87 -2.37
CA THR A 61 10.22 -20.96 -1.77
C THR A 61 10.36 -20.92 -0.25
N ILE A 62 9.26 -20.78 0.47
CA ILE A 62 9.22 -20.76 1.94
C ILE A 62 8.22 -21.81 2.42
N GLY A 63 8.69 -22.76 3.24
CA GLY A 63 7.81 -23.80 3.78
C GLY A 63 7.19 -24.71 2.71
N GLY A 64 7.82 -24.84 1.54
CA GLY A 64 7.31 -25.63 0.42
C GLY A 64 6.25 -24.92 -0.44
N ILE A 65 6.01 -23.64 -0.18
CA ILE A 65 5.13 -22.77 -0.99
C ILE A 65 6.01 -21.82 -1.81
N ASP A 66 5.71 -21.72 -3.10
CA ASP A 66 6.38 -20.80 -4.00
C ASP A 66 5.69 -19.43 -3.97
N PHE A 67 6.50 -18.40 -3.78
CA PHE A 67 6.13 -16.98 -3.84
C PHE A 67 6.94 -16.29 -4.92
N HIS A 68 6.39 -15.19 -5.46
CA HIS A 68 7.15 -14.25 -6.26
C HIS A 68 7.12 -12.88 -5.57
N VAL A 69 8.29 -12.34 -5.30
CA VAL A 69 8.48 -11.08 -4.57
C VAL A 69 8.73 -9.95 -5.55
N THR A 70 7.95 -8.89 -5.46
CA THR A 70 8.20 -7.63 -6.19
C THR A 70 8.61 -6.56 -5.16
N ALA A 71 9.89 -6.18 -5.18
CA ALA A 71 10.42 -5.21 -4.24
C ALA A 71 9.96 -3.78 -4.59
N THR A 72 9.68 -3.00 -3.55
CA THR A 72 9.45 -1.56 -3.63
C THR A 72 10.51 -0.81 -2.83
N PRO A 73 10.62 0.53 -2.94
CA PRO A 73 11.58 1.30 -2.12
C PRO A 73 11.38 1.13 -0.61
N GLU A 74 10.16 0.80 -0.18
CA GLU A 74 9.75 0.83 1.23
C GLU A 74 9.28 -0.53 1.75
N ALA A 75 8.87 -1.43 0.84
CA ALA A 75 8.22 -2.69 1.17
C ALA A 75 8.41 -3.72 0.04
N PHE A 76 7.45 -4.60 -0.12
CA PHE A 76 7.36 -5.54 -1.24
C PHE A 76 5.93 -6.07 -1.36
N ASP A 77 5.56 -6.48 -2.57
CA ASP A 77 4.36 -7.25 -2.83
C ASP A 77 4.71 -8.73 -2.96
N ILE A 78 3.74 -9.60 -2.72
CA ILE A 78 3.93 -11.04 -2.77
C ILE A 78 2.86 -11.66 -3.66
N GLU A 79 3.28 -12.36 -4.68
CA GLU A 79 2.41 -13.20 -5.50
C GLU A 79 2.47 -14.64 -4.99
N ILE A 80 1.32 -15.31 -4.94
CA ILE A 80 1.16 -16.69 -4.48
C ILE A 80 0.47 -17.49 -5.61
N PRO A 81 1.23 -17.97 -6.62
CA PRO A 81 0.66 -18.59 -7.82
C PRO A 81 -0.21 -19.80 -7.53
N ALA A 82 0.13 -20.58 -6.51
CA ALA A 82 -0.60 -21.81 -6.15
C ALA A 82 -2.09 -21.59 -5.84
N ILE A 83 -2.47 -20.36 -5.46
CA ILE A 83 -3.86 -19.99 -5.14
C ILE A 83 -4.34 -18.78 -5.94
N ASN A 84 -3.62 -18.38 -6.98
CA ASN A 84 -3.90 -17.20 -7.80
C ASN A 84 -4.11 -15.93 -6.97
N ALA A 85 -3.33 -15.75 -5.91
CA ALA A 85 -3.42 -14.61 -5.01
C ALA A 85 -2.21 -13.69 -5.13
N VAL A 86 -2.44 -12.40 -4.86
CA VAL A 86 -1.41 -11.41 -4.66
C VAL A 86 -1.68 -10.66 -3.36
N TYR A 87 -0.63 -10.40 -2.59
CA TYR A 87 -0.66 -9.48 -1.46
C TYR A 87 -0.02 -8.16 -1.85
N THR A 88 -0.77 -7.08 -1.73
CA THR A 88 -0.32 -5.72 -2.06
C THR A 88 -0.91 -4.70 -1.09
N HIS A 89 -0.37 -3.48 -1.05
CA HIS A 89 -0.86 -2.41 -0.18
C HIS A 89 -2.00 -1.58 -0.82
N MET A 90 -2.91 -2.22 -1.53
CA MET A 90 -4.11 -1.56 -2.04
C MET A 90 -5.11 -1.33 -0.90
N LEU A 91 -5.67 -0.11 -0.83
CA LEU A 91 -6.60 0.30 0.23
C LEU A 91 -8.04 0.09 -0.19
N GLY A 92 -8.64 -0.91 -0.44
CA GLY A 92 -10.06 -1.10 -0.75
C GLY A 92 -10.57 -0.35 -1.99
N HIS A 93 -11.51 -0.92 -2.70
CA HIS A 93 -12.06 -0.36 -3.94
C HIS A 93 -12.97 0.87 -3.72
N ASP A 94 -13.59 0.99 -2.55
CA ASP A 94 -14.48 2.08 -2.13
C ASP A 94 -13.85 3.01 -1.06
N CYS A 95 -12.53 3.06 -1.04
CA CYS A 95 -11.75 3.89 -0.15
C CYS A 95 -10.81 4.80 -0.95
N HIS A 96 -10.67 6.06 -0.53
CA HIS A 96 -9.64 6.93 -1.08
C HIS A 96 -8.25 6.35 -0.80
N SER A 97 -7.36 6.41 -1.79
CA SER A 97 -5.98 5.92 -1.66
C SER A 97 -5.02 7.08 -1.40
N ILE A 98 -3.89 6.77 -0.79
CA ILE A 98 -2.74 7.68 -0.77
C ILE A 98 -2.03 7.56 -2.10
N VAL A 99 -2.09 8.61 -2.92
CA VAL A 99 -1.49 8.65 -4.24
C VAL A 99 -0.48 9.80 -4.32
N ALA A 100 0.79 9.46 -4.43
CA ALA A 100 1.90 10.42 -4.42
C ALA A 100 2.10 11.10 -5.80
N GLY A 101 1.02 11.63 -6.37
CA GLY A 101 1.00 12.33 -7.65
C GLY A 101 0.65 11.44 -8.85
N PRO A 102 0.55 12.04 -10.05
CA PRO A 102 0.09 11.35 -11.27
C PRO A 102 0.93 10.14 -11.67
N GLY A 103 2.25 10.22 -11.52
CA GLY A 103 3.14 9.10 -11.84
C GLY A 103 2.96 7.89 -10.92
N HIS A 104 2.66 8.12 -9.63
CA HIS A 104 2.31 7.04 -8.71
C HIS A 104 0.96 6.42 -9.08
N ALA A 105 -0.04 7.21 -9.48
CA ALA A 105 -1.30 6.68 -9.99
C ALA A 105 -1.08 5.76 -11.21
N ASP A 106 -0.21 6.14 -12.15
CA ASP A 106 0.12 5.32 -13.31
C ASP A 106 0.80 4.00 -12.92
N ALA A 107 1.71 4.03 -11.95
CA ALA A 107 2.37 2.83 -11.43
C ALA A 107 1.36 1.88 -10.77
N MET A 108 0.45 2.40 -9.94
CA MET A 108 -0.62 1.60 -9.31
C MET A 108 -1.54 0.97 -10.35
N ILE A 109 -1.95 1.73 -11.38
CA ILE A 109 -2.78 1.23 -12.48
C ILE A 109 -2.06 0.09 -13.20
N ALA A 110 -0.82 0.30 -13.60
CA ALA A 110 -0.02 -0.70 -14.31
C ALA A 110 0.14 -1.99 -13.50
N GLN A 111 0.33 -1.88 -12.19
CA GLN A 111 0.43 -3.02 -11.29
C GLN A 111 -0.88 -3.83 -11.26
N LEU A 112 -2.03 -3.18 -11.07
CA LEU A 112 -3.33 -3.86 -11.05
C LEU A 112 -3.69 -4.50 -12.40
N GLU A 113 -3.35 -3.81 -13.52
CA GLU A 113 -3.52 -4.36 -14.87
C GLU A 113 -2.61 -5.58 -15.12
N ARG A 114 -1.40 -5.58 -14.58
CA ARG A 114 -0.50 -6.72 -14.63
C ARG A 114 -1.09 -7.91 -13.89
N TYR A 115 -1.55 -7.75 -12.66
CA TYR A 115 -2.17 -8.84 -11.89
C TYR A 115 -3.37 -9.45 -12.62
N ARG A 116 -4.22 -8.61 -13.21
CA ARG A 116 -5.33 -9.06 -14.05
C ARG A 116 -4.86 -9.88 -15.25
N LYS A 117 -3.84 -9.41 -15.96
CA LYS A 117 -3.28 -10.08 -17.15
C LYS A 117 -2.65 -11.43 -16.79
N GLU A 118 -2.02 -11.52 -15.65
CA GLU A 118 -1.34 -12.73 -15.15
C GLU A 118 -2.31 -13.74 -14.51
N GLY A 119 -3.58 -13.37 -14.33
CA GLY A 119 -4.63 -14.27 -13.87
C GLY A 119 -4.77 -14.37 -12.36
N TYR A 120 -4.24 -13.41 -11.60
CA TYR A 120 -4.45 -13.32 -10.16
C TYR A 120 -5.89 -12.88 -9.88
N THR A 121 -6.65 -13.71 -9.18
CA THR A 121 -8.09 -13.49 -8.92
C THR A 121 -8.41 -13.11 -7.48
N LEU A 122 -7.45 -13.28 -6.58
CA LEU A 122 -7.57 -12.93 -5.17
C LEU A 122 -6.52 -11.87 -4.81
N ILE A 123 -6.99 -10.70 -4.39
CA ILE A 123 -6.13 -9.60 -3.96
C ILE A 123 -6.26 -9.44 -2.45
N LEU A 124 -5.17 -9.75 -1.75
CA LEU A 124 -5.06 -9.55 -0.31
C LEU A 124 -4.47 -8.17 -0.05
N THR A 125 -5.13 -7.38 0.78
CA THR A 125 -4.71 -6.03 1.10
C THR A 125 -4.42 -5.87 2.59
N SER A 126 -3.62 -4.88 2.96
CA SER A 126 -3.24 -4.65 4.35
C SER A 126 -4.35 -4.05 5.20
N HIS A 127 -5.30 -3.33 4.61
CA HIS A 127 -6.27 -2.49 5.32
C HIS A 127 -7.72 -2.76 4.96
N TYR A 128 -8.00 -3.82 4.22
CA TYR A 128 -9.33 -4.11 3.73
C TYR A 128 -9.59 -5.62 3.68
N THR A 129 -10.83 -6.00 3.47
CA THR A 129 -11.17 -7.40 3.20
C THR A 129 -10.52 -7.88 1.90
N PRO A 130 -10.35 -9.19 1.70
CA PRO A 130 -9.89 -9.70 0.41
C PRO A 130 -10.76 -9.18 -0.74
N GLU A 131 -10.13 -8.83 -1.83
CA GLU A 131 -10.73 -8.21 -3.02
C GLU A 131 -10.55 -9.10 -4.24
N ASP A 132 -11.31 -8.81 -5.28
CA ASP A 132 -11.26 -9.54 -6.56
C ASP A 132 -10.89 -8.60 -7.74
N LEU A 133 -10.96 -9.14 -8.96
CA LEU A 133 -10.63 -8.37 -10.16
C LEU A 133 -11.64 -7.24 -10.46
N LYS A 134 -12.88 -7.33 -9.98
CA LYS A 134 -13.86 -6.23 -10.14
C LYS A 134 -13.49 -5.05 -9.24
N ASP A 135 -12.99 -5.36 -8.05
CA ASP A 135 -12.50 -4.36 -7.12
C ASP A 135 -11.25 -3.68 -7.67
N ALA A 136 -10.35 -4.45 -8.29
CA ALA A 136 -9.20 -3.91 -9.01
C ALA A 136 -9.61 -2.99 -10.16
N ASP A 137 -10.60 -3.37 -10.97
CA ASP A 137 -11.13 -2.54 -12.05
C ASP A 137 -11.76 -1.24 -11.52
N ALA A 138 -12.49 -1.31 -10.40
CA ALA A 138 -13.03 -0.13 -9.73
C ALA A 138 -11.90 0.81 -9.25
N LYS A 139 -10.84 0.25 -8.66
CA LYS A 139 -9.68 1.04 -8.23
C LYS A 139 -8.93 1.66 -9.42
N ILE A 140 -8.74 0.94 -10.51
CA ILE A 140 -8.15 1.48 -11.75
C ILE A 140 -8.98 2.65 -12.28
N ALA A 141 -10.31 2.51 -12.34
CA ALA A 141 -11.19 3.58 -12.78
C ALA A 141 -11.10 4.81 -11.86
N TYR A 142 -11.07 4.60 -10.54
CA TYR A 142 -10.87 5.64 -9.55
C TYR A 142 -9.55 6.40 -9.78
N LEU A 143 -8.43 5.69 -9.94
CA LEU A 143 -7.11 6.30 -10.14
C LEU A 143 -7.03 7.11 -11.43
N ARG A 144 -7.65 6.63 -12.52
CA ARG A 144 -7.76 7.38 -13.78
C ARG A 144 -8.55 8.66 -13.59
N ASN A 145 -9.71 8.56 -12.92
CA ASN A 145 -10.57 9.73 -12.68
C ASN A 145 -9.90 10.74 -11.72
N LEU A 146 -9.11 10.31 -10.73
CA LEU A 146 -8.29 11.23 -9.92
C LEU A 146 -7.39 12.12 -10.78
N LYS A 147 -6.73 11.53 -11.79
CA LYS A 147 -5.85 12.28 -12.70
C LYS A 147 -6.63 13.26 -13.57
N GLU A 148 -7.79 12.83 -14.08
CA GLU A 148 -8.68 13.69 -14.89
C GLU A 148 -9.21 14.87 -14.08
N ILE A 149 -9.69 14.61 -12.87
CA ILE A 149 -10.16 15.68 -11.95
C ILE A 149 -9.00 16.64 -11.63
N ALA A 150 -7.82 16.11 -11.31
CA ALA A 150 -6.67 16.95 -10.99
C ALA A 150 -6.27 17.88 -12.14
N ALA A 151 -6.34 17.40 -13.39
CA ALA A 151 -6.05 18.21 -14.58
C ALA A 151 -7.01 19.40 -14.76
N GLY A 152 -8.23 19.32 -14.21
CA GLY A 152 -9.21 20.39 -14.23
C GLY A 152 -9.19 21.32 -13.01
N CYS A 153 -8.36 21.05 -12.02
CA CYS A 153 -8.33 21.81 -10.75
C CYS A 153 -7.11 22.75 -10.66
N THR A 154 -7.30 23.85 -9.95
CA THR A 154 -6.23 24.86 -9.74
C THR A 154 -5.56 24.75 -8.37
N GLY A 155 -5.97 23.80 -7.53
CA GLY A 155 -5.40 23.62 -6.19
C GLY A 155 -6.04 22.49 -5.40
N ALA A 156 -5.42 22.17 -4.26
CA ALA A 156 -5.77 21.03 -3.41
C ALA A 156 -7.23 21.04 -2.94
N ASP A 157 -7.77 22.20 -2.53
CA ASP A 157 -9.14 22.26 -2.01
C ASP A 157 -10.19 22.05 -3.11
N ALA A 158 -9.97 22.62 -4.31
CA ALA A 158 -10.84 22.37 -5.46
C ALA A 158 -10.80 20.89 -5.88
N PHE A 159 -9.62 20.29 -5.87
CA PHE A 159 -9.44 18.86 -6.14
C PHE A 159 -10.19 17.99 -5.13
N LYS A 160 -10.00 18.22 -3.83
CA LYS A 160 -10.69 17.46 -2.77
C LYS A 160 -12.20 17.55 -2.91
N ALA A 161 -12.72 18.76 -3.13
CA ALA A 161 -14.16 18.96 -3.31
C ALA A 161 -14.71 18.20 -4.53
N ALA A 162 -14.01 18.24 -5.65
CA ALA A 162 -14.42 17.55 -6.88
C ALA A 162 -14.35 16.02 -6.72
N VAL A 163 -13.29 15.48 -6.10
CA VAL A 163 -13.18 14.04 -5.83
C VAL A 163 -14.25 13.57 -4.85
N SER A 164 -14.49 14.32 -3.75
CA SER A 164 -15.56 13.97 -2.79
C SER A 164 -16.94 14.00 -3.42
N ALA A 165 -17.19 14.93 -4.36
CA ALA A 165 -18.45 14.98 -5.11
C ALA A 165 -18.61 13.79 -6.07
N ALA A 166 -17.53 13.34 -6.71
CA ALA A 166 -17.53 12.20 -7.61
C ALA A 166 -17.65 10.86 -6.85
N TYR A 167 -17.14 10.78 -5.62
CA TYR A 167 -17.09 9.59 -4.79
C TYR A 167 -17.65 9.84 -3.38
N PRO A 168 -18.95 10.20 -3.25
CA PRO A 168 -19.52 10.68 -1.99
C PRO A 168 -19.60 9.60 -0.89
N ASN A 169 -19.50 8.33 -1.26
CA ASN A 169 -19.61 7.20 -0.35
C ASN A 169 -18.24 6.58 -0.02
N TYR A 170 -17.15 7.09 -0.57
CA TYR A 170 -15.82 6.56 -0.28
C TYR A 170 -15.38 6.94 1.13
N SER A 171 -14.81 5.96 1.84
CA SER A 171 -14.12 6.17 3.10
C SER A 171 -12.72 6.75 2.89
N GLY A 172 -11.98 7.04 3.96
CA GLY A 172 -10.57 7.44 3.87
C GLY A 172 -10.35 8.91 3.45
N GLY A 173 -11.19 9.84 3.90
CA GLY A 173 -11.02 11.26 3.61
C GLY A 173 -9.63 11.83 3.97
N ASN A 174 -9.01 11.30 5.05
CA ASN A 174 -7.64 11.62 5.43
C ASN A 174 -6.59 11.19 4.38
N TYR A 175 -6.84 10.12 3.64
CA TYR A 175 -5.98 9.70 2.53
C TYR A 175 -6.14 10.62 1.32
N LEU A 176 -7.37 11.10 1.08
CA LEU A 176 -7.62 12.12 0.06
C LEU A 176 -6.91 13.43 0.39
N ASP A 177 -6.87 13.84 1.66
CA ASP A 177 -6.11 15.02 2.09
C ASP A 177 -4.63 14.89 1.77
N MET A 178 -4.02 13.73 2.05
CA MET A 178 -2.63 13.45 1.72
C MET A 178 -2.40 13.48 0.21
N THR A 179 -3.26 12.81 -0.55
CA THR A 179 -3.22 12.77 -2.02
C THR A 179 -3.30 14.16 -2.62
N ALA A 180 -4.21 15.01 -2.12
CA ALA A 180 -4.33 16.39 -2.59
C ALA A 180 -3.03 17.19 -2.38
N GLY A 181 -2.36 16.97 -1.26
CA GLY A 181 -1.05 17.59 -0.99
C GLY A 181 0.06 17.14 -1.96
N PHE A 182 0.00 15.89 -2.45
CA PHE A 182 0.96 15.40 -3.44
C PHE A 182 0.66 15.86 -4.87
N PHE A 183 -0.62 16.03 -5.22
CA PHE A 183 -1.01 16.54 -6.55
C PHE A 183 -0.81 18.05 -6.66
N PHE A 184 -0.96 18.78 -5.56
CA PHE A 184 -0.86 20.24 -5.49
C PHE A 184 0.07 20.67 -4.35
N PRO A 185 1.38 20.40 -4.48
CA PRO A 185 2.33 20.76 -3.42
C PRO A 185 2.39 22.27 -3.25
N THR A 186 2.27 22.71 -2.00
CA THR A 186 2.56 24.12 -1.66
C THR A 186 4.04 24.37 -1.85
N VAL A 187 4.38 25.21 -2.82
CA VAL A 187 5.75 25.71 -2.97
C VAL A 187 6.09 26.50 -1.72
N LYS A 188 7.05 26.02 -0.95
CA LYS A 188 7.63 26.76 0.19
C LYS A 188 8.72 27.71 -0.29
#